data_de0e707c3709a44923096f1444907b8b
#
_entry.id   de0e707c3709a44923096f1444907b8b
#
_cell.length_a   1.000
_cell.length_b   1.000
_cell.length_c   1.000
_cell.angle_alpha   90.00
_cell.angle_beta   90.00
_cell.angle_gamma   90.00
#
_symmetry.space_group_name_H-M   'P 1'
#
loop_
_entity.id
_entity.type
_entity.pdbx_description
1 polymer ?
#
loop_
_entity_poly.entity_id
_entity_poly.type
_entity_poly.pdbx_seq_one_letter_code
_entity_poly.pdbx_strand_id
1 'polypeptide(L)'
;MFALQVVWFYLLMLAVPPAIGRLFFPERSIISPVSYLAGLATAWGTYEIIGLPCALLFKTSLTTLTVLWSAVMILLTVAGVLVRYTHGRMALLPSKGLQLSRTARILLTLVIVMVVLQTARTVTGYFLAFDDSDYLAQSTTALYTNTINQYEPQTGRQVDILAQDEPHHKIALWGIIWATMTQLTGIHPSI
;
A
#
# COMPACT_ATOMS: atom_id res chain seq x y z
N MET A 1 -11.08 -19.82 -5.00
CA MET A 1 -11.31 -18.55 -4.28
C MET A 1 -10.00 -17.77 -4.09
N PHE A 2 -8.96 -18.39 -3.53
CA PHE A 2 -7.64 -17.75 -3.31
C PHE A 2 -7.01 -17.12 -4.58
N ALA A 3 -7.01 -17.83 -5.72
CA ALA A 3 -6.46 -17.28 -6.96
C ALA A 3 -7.14 -15.96 -7.41
N LEU A 4 -8.46 -15.82 -7.21
CA LEU A 4 -9.17 -14.59 -7.53
C LEU A 4 -8.78 -13.44 -6.59
N GLN A 5 -8.55 -13.72 -5.32
CA GLN A 5 -8.08 -12.74 -4.34
C GLN A 5 -6.68 -12.23 -4.69
N VAL A 6 -5.78 -13.13 -5.08
CA VAL A 6 -4.43 -12.77 -5.54
C VAL A 6 -4.49 -11.92 -6.80
N VAL A 7 -5.27 -12.30 -7.80
CA VAL A 7 -5.47 -11.51 -9.01
C VAL A 7 -6.03 -10.13 -8.68
N TRP A 8 -7.02 -10.05 -7.78
CA TRP A 8 -7.61 -8.78 -7.35
C TRP A 8 -6.59 -7.89 -6.64
N PHE A 9 -5.76 -8.44 -5.75
CA PHE A 9 -4.68 -7.71 -5.09
C PHE A 9 -3.71 -7.10 -6.11
N TYR A 10 -3.23 -7.90 -7.07
CA TYR A 10 -2.33 -7.39 -8.10
C TYR A 10 -3.00 -6.36 -9.01
N LEU A 11 -4.28 -6.51 -9.35
CA LEU A 11 -5.00 -5.50 -10.11
C LEU A 11 -5.06 -4.16 -9.36
N LEU A 12 -5.35 -4.17 -8.07
CA LEU A 12 -5.32 -2.95 -7.25
C LEU A 12 -3.92 -2.33 -7.23
N MET A 13 -2.88 -3.13 -6.99
CA MET A 13 -1.50 -2.65 -6.91
C MET A 13 -0.95 -2.15 -8.24
N LEU A 14 -1.37 -2.69 -9.37
CA LEU A 14 -0.85 -2.32 -10.69
C LEU A 14 -1.69 -1.22 -11.37
N ALA A 15 -2.98 -1.10 -11.05
CA ALA A 15 -3.87 -0.17 -11.75
C ALA A 15 -4.06 1.15 -10.98
N VAL A 16 -4.23 1.10 -9.66
CA VAL A 16 -4.56 2.29 -8.86
C VAL A 16 -3.40 3.28 -8.77
N PRO A 17 -2.16 2.88 -8.39
CA PRO A 17 -1.07 3.83 -8.29
C PRO A 17 -0.75 4.59 -9.58
N PRO A 18 -0.62 3.95 -10.76
CA PRO A 18 -0.34 4.70 -11.97
C PRO A 18 -1.50 5.62 -12.40
N ALA A 19 -2.74 5.28 -12.08
CA ALA A 19 -3.87 6.17 -12.32
C ALA A 19 -3.79 7.44 -11.47
N ILE A 20 -3.52 7.30 -10.17
CA ILE A 20 -3.31 8.43 -9.26
C ILE A 20 -2.08 9.26 -9.67
N GLY A 21 -0.99 8.60 -10.04
CA GLY A 21 0.26 9.29 -10.42
C GLY A 21 0.12 10.23 -11.62
N ARG A 22 -0.94 10.08 -12.42
CA ARG A 22 -1.26 10.99 -13.52
C ARG A 22 -1.74 12.35 -13.09
N LEU A 23 -2.21 12.50 -11.88
CA LEU A 23 -2.51 13.82 -11.33
C LEU A 23 -1.27 14.70 -11.31
N PHE A 24 -0.09 14.09 -11.15
CA PHE A 24 1.20 14.79 -11.12
C PHE A 24 1.91 14.80 -12.47
N PHE A 25 1.69 13.77 -13.29
CA PHE A 25 2.40 13.57 -14.57
C PHE A 25 1.41 13.18 -15.69
N PRO A 26 0.50 14.08 -16.09
CA PRO A 26 -0.57 13.76 -17.04
C PRO A 26 -0.07 13.35 -18.43
N GLU A 27 1.08 13.86 -18.84
CA GLU A 27 1.67 13.58 -20.16
C GLU A 27 2.42 12.24 -20.23
N ARG A 28 2.70 11.61 -19.10
CA ARG A 28 3.47 10.37 -19.08
C ARG A 28 2.60 9.16 -19.37
N SER A 29 3.24 8.13 -19.93
CA SER A 29 2.60 6.81 -20.13
C SER A 29 2.09 6.23 -18.80
N ILE A 30 1.04 5.41 -18.87
CA ILE A 30 0.50 4.67 -17.72
C ILE A 30 1.55 3.75 -17.07
N ILE A 31 2.50 3.27 -17.87
CA ILE A 31 3.58 2.36 -17.44
C ILE A 31 4.82 3.17 -16.97
N SER A 32 4.69 4.49 -16.79
CA SER A 32 5.81 5.29 -16.29
C SER A 32 6.13 4.93 -14.83
N PRO A 33 7.36 4.48 -14.53
CA PRO A 33 7.76 4.20 -13.14
C PRO A 33 7.59 5.41 -12.22
N VAL A 34 7.81 6.61 -12.75
CA VAL A 34 7.65 7.86 -11.99
C VAL A 34 6.19 8.10 -11.60
N SER A 35 5.25 7.89 -12.54
CA SER A 35 3.82 7.99 -12.23
C SER A 35 3.39 6.91 -11.24
N TYR A 36 3.89 5.68 -11.37
CA TYR A 36 3.62 4.61 -10.44
C TYR A 36 4.10 4.95 -9.02
N LEU A 37 5.35 5.38 -8.87
CA LEU A 37 5.93 5.73 -7.57
C LEU A 37 5.23 6.94 -6.93
N ALA A 38 4.89 7.96 -7.72
CA ALA A 38 4.14 9.10 -7.22
C ALA A 38 2.74 8.69 -6.73
N GLY A 39 2.05 7.84 -7.47
CA GLY A 39 0.75 7.31 -7.08
C GLY A 39 0.83 6.43 -5.84
N LEU A 40 1.85 5.58 -5.73
CA LEU A 40 2.09 4.75 -4.56
C LEU A 40 2.37 5.60 -3.30
N ALA A 41 3.27 6.59 -3.43
CA ALA A 41 3.56 7.53 -2.34
C ALA A 41 2.31 8.32 -1.91
N THR A 42 1.46 8.71 -2.86
CA THR A 42 0.18 9.37 -2.58
C THR A 42 -0.78 8.44 -1.86
N ALA A 43 -0.90 7.18 -2.29
CA ALA A 43 -1.76 6.21 -1.64
C ALA A 43 -1.35 5.96 -0.18
N TRP A 44 -0.06 5.85 0.07
CA TRP A 44 0.46 5.66 1.42
C TRP A 44 0.38 6.92 2.26
N GLY A 45 0.77 8.07 1.72
CA GLY A 45 0.65 9.35 2.42
C GLY A 45 -0.79 9.68 2.82
N THR A 46 -1.76 9.42 1.95
CA THR A 46 -3.18 9.59 2.28
C THR A 46 -3.66 8.59 3.32
N TYR A 47 -3.11 7.37 3.34
CA TYR A 47 -3.41 6.40 4.39
C TYR A 47 -3.00 6.90 5.77
N GLU A 48 -1.79 7.45 5.90
CA GLU A 48 -1.30 8.05 7.15
C GLU A 48 -2.12 9.30 7.55
N ILE A 49 -2.40 10.19 6.59
CA ILE A 49 -3.17 11.42 6.84
C ILE A 49 -4.58 11.11 7.36
N ILE A 50 -5.23 10.07 6.85
CA ILE A 50 -6.56 9.65 7.29
C ILE A 50 -6.46 8.79 8.55
N GLY A 51 -5.52 7.87 8.57
CA GLY A 51 -5.40 6.85 9.61
C GLY A 51 -4.97 7.41 10.96
N LEU A 52 -4.04 8.39 11.00
CA LEU A 52 -3.60 8.99 12.26
C LEU A 52 -4.75 9.66 13.02
N PRO A 53 -5.57 10.54 12.42
CA PRO A 53 -6.76 11.06 13.12
C PRO A 53 -7.75 9.96 13.51
N CYS A 54 -7.97 8.97 12.64
CA CYS A 54 -8.84 7.83 12.92
C CYS A 54 -8.37 7.04 14.15
N ALA A 55 -7.07 6.82 14.28
CA ALA A 55 -6.48 6.10 15.40
C ALA A 55 -6.46 6.93 16.69
N LEU A 56 -5.95 8.18 16.60
CA LEU A 56 -5.61 8.99 17.78
C LEU A 56 -6.78 9.80 18.30
N LEU A 57 -7.55 10.44 17.41
CA LEU A 57 -8.61 11.37 17.81
C LEU A 57 -9.97 10.69 17.88
N PHE A 58 -10.32 9.93 16.85
CA PHE A 58 -11.66 9.38 16.72
C PHE A 58 -11.79 7.95 17.24
N LYS A 59 -10.68 7.25 17.47
CA LYS A 59 -10.64 5.84 17.87
C LYS A 59 -11.62 4.96 17.05
N THR A 60 -11.60 5.19 15.73
CA THR A 60 -12.54 4.52 14.80
C THR A 60 -12.17 3.05 14.59
N SER A 61 -13.10 2.30 14.01
CA SER A 61 -12.84 0.91 13.61
C SER A 61 -11.93 0.82 12.38
N LEU A 62 -11.24 -0.31 12.24
CA LEU A 62 -10.47 -0.63 11.03
C LEU A 62 -11.35 -0.57 9.78
N THR A 63 -12.58 -1.08 9.84
CA THR A 63 -13.54 -1.02 8.73
C THR A 63 -13.84 0.42 8.32
N THR A 64 -14.02 1.32 9.28
CA THR A 64 -14.24 2.75 8.98
C THR A 64 -13.05 3.36 8.25
N LEU A 65 -11.82 3.10 8.72
CA LEU A 65 -10.59 3.53 8.04
C LEU A 65 -10.51 2.97 6.62
N THR A 66 -10.77 1.68 6.45
CA THR A 66 -10.76 1.00 5.14
C THR A 66 -11.74 1.66 4.17
N VAL A 67 -12.97 1.95 4.61
CA VAL A 67 -13.99 2.61 3.77
C VAL A 67 -13.57 4.03 3.41
N LEU A 68 -13.13 4.83 4.38
CA LEU A 68 -12.70 6.20 4.15
C LEU A 68 -11.52 6.28 3.19
N TRP A 69 -10.49 5.48 3.43
CA TRP A 69 -9.32 5.44 2.55
C TRP A 69 -9.69 4.94 1.15
N SER A 70 -10.50 3.89 1.03
CA SER A 70 -10.96 3.39 -0.26
C SER A 70 -11.76 4.44 -1.05
N ALA A 71 -12.63 5.21 -0.38
CA ALA A 71 -13.35 6.30 -1.02
C ALA A 71 -12.39 7.36 -1.58
N VAL A 72 -11.37 7.74 -0.82
CA VAL A 72 -10.33 8.69 -1.29
C VAL A 72 -9.55 8.09 -2.45
N MET A 73 -9.16 6.80 -2.40
CA MET A 73 -8.46 6.13 -3.51
C MET A 73 -9.30 6.09 -4.78
N ILE A 74 -10.59 5.82 -4.67
CA ILE A 74 -11.52 5.85 -5.82
C ILE A 74 -11.58 7.26 -6.41
N LEU A 75 -11.77 8.28 -5.58
CA LEU A 75 -11.81 9.68 -6.04
C LEU A 75 -10.53 10.10 -6.75
N LEU A 76 -9.36 9.81 -6.17
CA LEU A 76 -8.08 10.12 -6.78
C LEU A 76 -7.85 9.34 -8.08
N THR A 77 -8.26 8.08 -8.13
CA THR A 77 -8.16 7.25 -9.34
C THR A 77 -9.03 7.82 -10.46
N VAL A 78 -10.30 8.15 -10.14
CA VAL A 78 -11.24 8.76 -11.11
C VAL A 78 -10.69 10.11 -11.59
N ALA A 79 -10.20 10.95 -10.68
CA ALA A 79 -9.59 12.24 -11.04
C ALA A 79 -8.39 12.04 -11.97
N GLY A 80 -7.49 11.09 -11.68
CA GLY A 80 -6.34 10.79 -12.53
C GLY A 80 -6.73 10.25 -13.91
N VAL A 81 -7.81 9.48 -13.99
CA VAL A 81 -8.38 9.03 -15.27
C VAL A 81 -8.98 10.20 -16.04
N LEU A 82 -9.76 11.08 -15.38
CA LEU A 82 -10.36 12.26 -16.02
C LEU A 82 -9.32 13.25 -16.54
N VAL A 83 -8.27 13.53 -15.79
CA VAL A 83 -7.15 14.37 -16.22
C VAL A 83 -6.56 13.86 -17.53
N ARG A 84 -6.51 12.55 -17.73
CA ARG A 84 -6.06 11.95 -18.99
C ARG A 84 -7.01 12.27 -20.16
N TYR A 85 -8.31 12.18 -19.96
CA TYR A 85 -9.28 12.45 -21.02
C TYR A 85 -9.21 13.91 -21.47
N THR A 86 -8.99 14.84 -20.56
CA THR A 86 -8.91 16.28 -20.86
C THR A 86 -7.62 16.67 -21.58
N HIS A 87 -6.51 15.94 -21.36
CA HIS A 87 -5.23 16.21 -21.99
C HIS A 87 -4.97 15.42 -23.31
N GLY A 88 -5.96 14.71 -23.80
CA GLY A 88 -6.14 14.32 -25.21
C GLY A 88 -5.14 13.34 -25.83
N ARG A 89 -4.31 12.61 -25.07
CA ARG A 89 -3.38 11.62 -25.65
C ARG A 89 -3.48 10.25 -24.99
N MET A 90 -4.16 9.35 -25.69
CA MET A 90 -4.23 7.92 -25.37
C MET A 90 -3.00 7.15 -25.89
N ALA A 91 -1.82 7.40 -25.37
CA ALA A 91 -0.70 6.49 -25.59
C ALA A 91 -0.67 5.47 -24.46
N LEU A 92 -1.27 4.29 -24.67
CA LEU A 92 -1.17 3.15 -23.74
C LEU A 92 0.27 2.64 -23.62
N LEU A 93 1.05 2.82 -24.65
CA LEU A 93 2.47 2.46 -24.73
C LEU A 93 3.29 3.69 -25.14
N PRO A 94 4.54 3.81 -24.68
CA PRO A 94 5.42 4.85 -25.19
C PRO A 94 5.54 4.69 -26.70
N SER A 95 5.20 5.73 -27.45
CA SER A 95 5.21 5.73 -28.93
C SER A 95 6.62 5.58 -29.53
N LYS A 96 7.64 5.72 -28.71
CA LYS A 96 9.03 5.37 -29.02
C LYS A 96 9.46 4.34 -28.00
N GLY A 97 9.97 3.19 -28.47
CA GLY A 97 10.52 2.16 -27.61
C GLY A 97 11.42 2.78 -26.54
N LEU A 98 11.34 2.28 -25.32
CA LEU A 98 12.06 2.80 -24.15
C LEU A 98 13.56 2.77 -24.46
N GLN A 99 14.09 3.87 -25.05
CA GLN A 99 15.54 4.01 -25.27
C GLN A 99 16.17 4.35 -23.93
N LEU A 100 16.36 3.30 -23.12
CA LEU A 100 17.09 3.42 -21.86
C LEU A 100 18.57 3.68 -22.18
N SER A 101 19.15 4.71 -21.57
CA SER A 101 20.60 4.91 -21.58
C SER A 101 21.30 3.64 -21.05
N ARG A 102 22.58 3.45 -21.36
CA ARG A 102 23.37 2.31 -20.88
C ARG A 102 23.30 2.19 -19.34
N THR A 103 23.44 3.31 -18.64
CA THR A 103 23.35 3.38 -17.18
C THR A 103 21.96 2.97 -16.67
N ALA A 104 20.88 3.48 -17.30
CA ALA A 104 19.52 3.13 -16.91
C ALA A 104 19.22 1.63 -17.13
N ARG A 105 19.77 1.00 -18.17
CA ARG A 105 19.66 -0.44 -18.38
C ARG A 105 20.38 -1.24 -17.30
N ILE A 106 21.60 -0.84 -16.92
CA ILE A 106 22.36 -1.48 -15.86
C ILE A 106 21.58 -1.39 -14.52
N LEU A 107 21.11 -0.18 -14.16
CA LEU A 107 20.34 0.02 -12.94
C LEU A 107 19.04 -0.81 -12.92
N LEU A 108 18.31 -0.83 -14.03
CA LEU A 108 17.10 -1.63 -14.15
C LEU A 108 17.40 -3.13 -13.99
N THR A 109 18.48 -3.61 -14.62
CA THR A 109 18.90 -5.02 -14.47
C THR A 109 19.26 -5.33 -13.02
N LEU A 110 19.99 -4.45 -12.33
CA LEU A 110 20.29 -4.63 -10.91
C LEU A 110 19.04 -4.69 -10.04
N VAL A 111 18.07 -3.78 -10.28
CA VAL A 111 16.78 -3.79 -9.56
C VAL A 111 16.03 -5.09 -9.81
N ILE A 112 15.95 -5.56 -11.06
CA ILE A 112 15.29 -6.82 -11.40
C ILE A 112 15.98 -8.00 -10.69
N VAL A 113 17.32 -8.06 -10.72
CA VAL A 113 18.08 -9.10 -10.03
C VAL A 113 17.83 -9.07 -8.52
N MET A 114 17.83 -7.87 -7.89
CA MET A 114 17.51 -7.75 -6.46
C MET A 114 16.10 -8.20 -6.14
N VAL A 115 15.09 -7.84 -6.95
CA VAL A 115 13.72 -8.28 -6.77
C VAL A 115 13.60 -9.81 -6.89
N VAL A 116 14.25 -10.40 -7.89
CA VAL A 116 14.26 -11.87 -8.07
C VAL A 116 14.92 -12.55 -6.88
N LEU A 117 16.08 -12.04 -6.40
CA LEU A 117 16.78 -12.60 -5.24
C LEU A 117 15.95 -12.48 -3.96
N GLN A 118 15.30 -11.32 -3.74
CA GLN A 118 14.41 -11.15 -2.58
C GLN A 118 13.19 -12.08 -2.66
N THR A 119 12.58 -12.20 -3.83
CA THR A 119 11.45 -13.12 -4.03
C THR A 119 11.89 -14.57 -3.79
N ALA A 120 13.03 -14.97 -4.34
CA ALA A 120 13.59 -16.30 -4.11
C ALA A 120 13.87 -16.54 -2.61
N ARG A 121 14.45 -15.55 -1.91
CA ARG A 121 14.68 -15.62 -0.47
C ARG A 121 13.36 -15.76 0.31
N THR A 122 12.32 -15.03 -0.06
CA THR A 122 11.02 -15.09 0.60
C THR A 122 10.35 -16.45 0.38
N VAL A 123 10.50 -17.05 -0.81
CA VAL A 123 9.92 -18.36 -1.13
C VAL A 123 10.70 -19.51 -0.49
N THR A 124 12.05 -19.40 -0.36
CA THR A 124 12.90 -20.48 0.12
C THR A 124 13.28 -20.39 1.60
N GLY A 125 13.15 -19.22 2.21
CA GLY A 125 13.53 -18.95 3.58
C GLY A 125 12.48 -18.12 4.30
N TYR A 126 11.59 -18.79 5.02
CA TYR A 126 10.67 -18.10 5.92
C TYR A 126 11.43 -17.65 7.18
N PHE A 127 12.13 -16.52 7.08
CA PHE A 127 12.68 -15.84 8.24
C PHE A 127 11.77 -14.69 8.62
N LEU A 128 10.91 -14.92 9.63
CA LEU A 128 10.31 -13.82 10.37
C LEU A 128 11.42 -13.12 11.16
N ALA A 129 11.85 -11.95 10.71
CA ALA A 129 12.59 -11.05 11.56
C ALA A 129 11.68 -10.63 12.73
N PHE A 130 12.25 -10.26 13.86
CA PHE A 130 11.49 -9.84 15.06
C PHE A 130 10.49 -8.73 14.71
N ASP A 131 10.91 -7.76 13.91
CA ASP A 131 10.05 -6.65 13.45
C ASP A 131 8.88 -7.13 12.59
N ASP A 132 9.07 -8.12 11.72
CA ASP A 132 8.02 -8.69 10.88
C ASP A 132 6.93 -9.38 11.74
N SER A 133 7.33 -10.01 12.85
CA SER A 133 6.37 -10.64 13.77
C SER A 133 5.49 -9.61 14.47
N ASP A 134 6.04 -8.45 14.83
CA ASP A 134 5.27 -7.37 15.45
C ASP A 134 4.28 -6.74 14.47
N TYR A 135 4.69 -6.49 13.23
CA TYR A 135 3.78 -5.98 12.19
C TYR A 135 2.68 -6.99 11.84
N LEU A 136 3.01 -8.28 11.79
CA LEU A 136 2.04 -9.34 11.57
C LEU A 136 1.05 -9.43 12.74
N ALA A 137 1.55 -9.37 13.98
CA ALA A 137 0.72 -9.37 15.16
C ALA A 137 -0.20 -8.13 15.21
N GLN A 138 0.32 -6.95 14.87
CA GLN A 138 -0.45 -5.71 14.77
C GLN A 138 -1.56 -5.82 13.71
N SER A 139 -1.24 -6.30 12.52
CA SER A 139 -2.21 -6.51 11.43
C SER A 139 -3.31 -7.48 11.84
N THR A 140 -2.91 -8.60 12.42
CA THR A 140 -3.81 -9.67 12.85
C THR A 140 -4.73 -9.19 13.97
N THR A 141 -4.18 -8.50 14.97
CA THR A 141 -4.96 -7.91 16.06
C THR A 141 -5.98 -6.91 15.55
N ALA A 142 -5.57 -6.01 14.63
CA ALA A 142 -6.48 -5.04 14.03
C ALA A 142 -7.63 -5.71 13.27
N LEU A 143 -7.37 -6.80 12.55
CA LEU A 143 -8.40 -7.56 11.83
C LEU A 143 -9.40 -8.21 12.78
N TYR A 144 -8.93 -8.91 13.81
CA TYR A 144 -9.81 -9.66 14.72
C TYR A 144 -10.59 -8.76 15.68
N THR A 145 -9.99 -7.65 16.13
CA THR A 145 -10.66 -6.71 17.04
C THR A 145 -11.43 -5.63 16.29
N ASN A 146 -11.20 -5.49 14.99
CA ASN A 146 -11.70 -4.39 14.16
C ASN A 146 -11.35 -3.00 14.74
N THR A 147 -10.17 -2.85 15.34
CA THR A 147 -9.69 -1.61 15.95
C THR A 147 -8.35 -1.20 15.37
N ILE A 148 -7.96 0.07 15.58
CA ILE A 148 -6.69 0.60 15.13
C ILE A 148 -5.83 0.90 16.36
N ASN A 149 -4.80 0.06 16.60
CA ASN A 149 -3.81 0.23 17.67
C ASN A 149 -4.39 0.40 19.08
N GLN A 150 -5.60 -0.11 19.35
CA GLN A 150 -6.23 -0.04 20.67
C GLN A 150 -5.89 -1.24 21.57
N TYR A 151 -5.22 -2.25 21.02
CA TYR A 151 -4.77 -3.42 21.74
C TYR A 151 -3.29 -3.66 21.47
N GLU A 152 -2.57 -4.07 22.51
CA GLU A 152 -1.20 -4.50 22.37
C GLU A 152 -1.15 -5.84 21.61
N PRO A 153 -0.41 -5.92 20.49
CA PRO A 153 -0.46 -7.08 19.60
C PRO A 153 0.01 -8.39 20.25
N GLN A 154 0.97 -8.31 21.19
CA GLN A 154 1.58 -9.48 21.81
C GLN A 154 0.78 -10.03 22.98
N THR A 155 0.12 -9.16 23.74
CA THR A 155 -0.59 -9.55 24.97
C THR A 155 -2.11 -9.50 24.84
N GLY A 156 -2.63 -8.82 23.80
CA GLY A 156 -4.06 -8.57 23.64
C GLY A 156 -4.64 -7.60 24.68
N ARG A 157 -3.79 -6.94 25.48
CA ARG A 157 -4.22 -5.96 26.47
C ARG A 157 -4.71 -4.69 25.80
N GLN A 158 -5.83 -4.16 26.23
CA GLN A 158 -6.29 -2.85 25.80
C GLN A 158 -5.33 -1.77 26.28
N VAL A 159 -4.97 -0.87 25.40
CA VAL A 159 -3.99 0.19 25.67
C VAL A 159 -4.58 1.56 25.34
N ASP A 160 -4.20 2.57 26.10
CA ASP A 160 -4.50 3.94 25.75
C ASP A 160 -3.38 4.49 24.86
N ILE A 161 -3.73 4.80 23.61
CA ILE A 161 -2.78 5.31 22.60
C ILE A 161 -2.14 6.63 23.05
N LEU A 162 -2.81 7.39 23.90
CA LEU A 162 -2.33 8.69 24.37
C LEU A 162 -1.56 8.62 25.69
N ALA A 163 -1.43 7.45 26.32
CA ALA A 163 -0.67 7.28 27.54
C ALA A 163 0.84 7.44 27.27
N GLN A 164 1.54 8.26 28.12
CA GLN A 164 2.94 8.64 27.92
C GLN A 164 3.93 7.47 28.02
N ASP A 165 3.58 6.42 28.73
CA ASP A 165 4.49 5.28 29.00
C ASP A 165 4.41 4.16 27.96
N GLU A 166 3.75 4.40 26.84
CA GLU A 166 3.45 3.35 25.89
C GLU A 166 4.37 3.36 24.66
N PRO A 167 4.76 2.19 24.13
CA PRO A 167 5.75 2.07 23.06
C PRO A 167 5.39 2.81 21.76
N HIS A 168 6.39 3.32 21.07
CA HIS A 168 6.29 4.15 19.87
C HIS A 168 5.59 3.49 18.67
N HIS A 169 5.48 2.16 18.62
CA HIS A 169 4.80 1.43 17.53
C HIS A 169 3.30 1.71 17.42
N LYS A 170 2.70 2.36 18.43
CA LYS A 170 1.28 2.72 18.43
C LYS A 170 0.89 3.77 17.40
N ILE A 171 1.83 4.60 16.98
CA ILE A 171 1.62 5.64 15.97
C ILE A 171 1.86 5.08 14.56
N ALA A 172 2.61 3.98 14.45
CA ALA A 172 2.92 3.40 13.17
C ALA A 172 1.69 2.67 12.58
N LEU A 173 1.19 3.15 11.45
CA LEU A 173 0.09 2.50 10.72
C LEU A 173 0.57 1.46 9.70
N TRP A 174 1.88 1.20 9.64
CA TRP A 174 2.46 0.28 8.68
C TRP A 174 1.88 -1.13 8.76
N GLY A 175 1.75 -1.68 9.96
CA GLY A 175 1.09 -2.98 10.15
C GLY A 175 -0.41 -2.94 9.83
N ILE A 176 -1.07 -1.81 10.10
CA ILE A 176 -2.51 -1.65 9.88
C ILE A 176 -2.87 -1.62 8.40
N ILE A 177 -2.00 -1.11 7.52
CA ILE A 177 -2.27 -1.10 6.08
C ILE A 177 -2.45 -2.53 5.53
N TRP A 178 -1.73 -3.52 6.06
CA TRP A 178 -1.90 -4.92 5.68
C TRP A 178 -3.25 -5.47 6.12
N ALA A 179 -3.73 -5.09 7.31
CA ALA A 179 -5.08 -5.42 7.77
C ALA A 179 -6.14 -4.81 6.84
N THR A 180 -5.96 -3.55 6.42
CA THR A 180 -6.82 -2.89 5.43
C THR A 180 -6.80 -3.62 4.08
N MET A 181 -5.61 -3.99 3.61
CA MET A 181 -5.48 -4.76 2.36
C MET A 181 -6.16 -6.13 2.47
N THR A 182 -6.11 -6.77 3.63
CA THR A 182 -6.84 -8.02 3.89
C THR A 182 -8.36 -7.80 3.81
N GLN A 183 -8.89 -6.73 4.37
CA GLN A 183 -10.33 -6.42 4.25
C GLN A 183 -10.75 -6.20 2.80
N LEU A 184 -9.90 -5.60 1.97
CA LEU A 184 -10.19 -5.33 0.56
C LEU A 184 -10.05 -6.55 -0.35
N THR A 185 -9.12 -7.45 -0.04
CA THR A 185 -8.75 -8.55 -0.94
C THR A 185 -9.12 -9.92 -0.40
N GLY A 186 -9.30 -10.04 0.90
CA GLY A 186 -9.49 -11.32 1.60
C GLY A 186 -8.20 -12.14 1.76
N ILE A 187 -7.04 -11.60 1.40
CA ILE A 187 -5.74 -12.26 1.61
C ILE A 187 -5.28 -11.96 3.03
N HIS A 188 -5.07 -13.02 3.85
CA HIS A 188 -4.60 -12.85 5.22
C HIS A 188 -3.15 -12.32 5.25
N PRO A 189 -2.75 -11.46 6.20
CA PRO A 189 -1.42 -10.85 6.26
C PRO A 189 -0.28 -11.86 6.41
N SER A 190 -0.57 -13.08 6.86
CA SER A 190 0.42 -14.16 7.03
C SER A 190 0.73 -14.92 5.74
N ILE A 191 0.08 -14.59 4.62
CA ILE A 191 0.28 -15.20 3.31
C ILE A 191 1.03 -14.25 2.38
#